data_dd5f16dd4e476f943d0cb6e372d0752f
#
_entry.id   dd5f16dd4e476f943d0cb6e372d0752f
#
_cell.length_a   1.000
_cell.length_b   1.000
_cell.length_c   1.000
_cell.angle_alpha   90.00
_cell.angle_beta   90.00
_cell.angle_gamma   90.00
#
_symmetry.space_group_name_H-M   'P 1'
#
loop_
_entity.id
_entity.type
_entity.pdbx_description
1 polymer ?
#
loop_
_entity_poly.entity_id
_entity_poly.type
_entity_poly.pdbx_seq_one_letter_code
_entity_poly.pdbx_strand_id
1 'polypeptide(L)'
;MIVELADIISCENKEVSKQVEIELMSFNSRLGEFPIVKKAPFVLNFANEENKRLFIRGEAEVTIAIPCDRCLTEVDKEFHIQIDKELDLTNREEEKRMDETDYMIGTNLDVDKLIFGEILVSWPMKVLCKEDCKGICKRCGANLNVTECQCQKTEPDPRMAAIQDIFNKFKEV
;
A
#
# COMPACT_ATOMS: atom_id res chain seq x y z
N MET A 1 -17.48 2.17 -3.60
CA MET A 1 -18.64 1.42 -4.14
C MET A 1 -19.13 0.41 -3.11
N ILE A 2 -20.47 0.33 -2.89
CA ILE A 2 -21.08 -0.62 -1.93
C ILE A 2 -21.83 -1.71 -2.70
N VAL A 3 -21.60 -2.97 -2.33
CA VAL A 3 -22.23 -4.15 -2.92
C VAL A 3 -23.15 -4.80 -1.90
N GLU A 4 -24.46 -4.90 -2.24
CA GLU A 4 -25.43 -5.59 -1.39
C GLU A 4 -25.26 -7.11 -1.50
N LEU A 5 -25.14 -7.77 -0.34
CA LEU A 5 -24.95 -9.22 -0.22
C LEU A 5 -26.11 -9.91 0.49
N ALA A 6 -27.18 -9.19 0.88
CA ALA A 6 -28.31 -9.72 1.62
C ALA A 6 -28.94 -10.95 0.93
N ASP A 7 -29.13 -10.88 -0.40
CA ASP A 7 -29.70 -11.97 -1.19
C ASP A 7 -28.78 -13.20 -1.28
N ILE A 8 -27.46 -12.99 -1.19
CA ILE A 8 -26.47 -14.07 -1.26
C ILE A 8 -26.39 -14.75 0.11
N ILE A 9 -26.38 -13.94 1.17
CA ILE A 9 -26.31 -14.42 2.55
C ILE A 9 -27.56 -15.20 2.95
N SER A 10 -28.73 -14.84 2.39
CA SER A 10 -30.02 -15.46 2.73
C SER A 10 -30.30 -16.77 1.98
N CYS A 11 -29.54 -17.08 0.95
CA CYS A 11 -29.73 -18.27 0.12
C CYS A 11 -28.56 -19.22 0.26
N GLU A 12 -28.84 -20.42 0.74
CA GLU A 12 -27.85 -21.49 0.90
C GLU A 12 -27.26 -21.92 -0.47
N ASN A 13 -25.95 -22.15 -0.49
CA ASN A 13 -25.18 -22.59 -1.66
C ASN A 13 -25.35 -21.69 -2.91
N LYS A 14 -25.60 -20.40 -2.68
CA LYS A 14 -25.70 -19.42 -3.76
C LYS A 14 -24.32 -18.91 -4.16
N GLU A 15 -24.04 -19.00 -5.44
CA GLU A 15 -22.85 -18.41 -6.06
C GLU A 15 -23.27 -17.28 -7.00
N VAL A 16 -22.59 -16.13 -6.88
CA VAL A 16 -22.85 -14.96 -7.71
C VAL A 16 -21.55 -14.25 -8.05
N SER A 17 -21.38 -13.88 -9.31
CA SER A 17 -20.30 -13.00 -9.75
C SER A 17 -20.85 -11.60 -9.99
N LYS A 18 -20.19 -10.58 -9.41
CA LYS A 18 -20.55 -9.17 -9.62
C LYS A 18 -19.34 -8.40 -10.14
N GLN A 19 -19.56 -7.63 -11.19
CA GLN A 19 -18.57 -6.66 -11.64
C GLN A 19 -18.61 -5.45 -10.72
N VAL A 20 -17.45 -5.03 -10.25
CA VAL A 20 -17.26 -3.92 -9.31
C VAL A 20 -16.18 -2.96 -9.81
N GLU A 21 -16.26 -1.73 -9.32
CA GLU A 21 -15.31 -0.67 -9.64
C GLU A 21 -14.72 -0.07 -8.37
N ILE A 22 -13.47 0.36 -8.45
CA ILE A 22 -12.77 1.06 -7.38
C ILE A 22 -13.08 2.54 -7.51
N GLU A 23 -13.74 3.15 -6.53
CA GLU A 23 -14.05 4.59 -6.52
C GLU A 23 -12.91 5.43 -5.90
N LEU A 24 -12.03 4.81 -5.11
CA LEU A 24 -10.87 5.49 -4.52
C LEU A 24 -10.07 6.27 -5.57
N MET A 25 -9.78 7.53 -5.28
CA MET A 25 -8.94 8.40 -6.12
C MET A 25 -7.50 8.49 -5.59
N SER A 26 -7.32 8.29 -4.29
CA SER A 26 -6.03 8.30 -3.63
C SER A 26 -5.99 7.28 -2.49
N PHE A 27 -4.81 6.75 -2.23
CA PHE A 27 -4.53 5.92 -1.07
C PHE A 27 -4.01 6.80 0.06
N ASN A 28 -4.86 7.03 1.07
CA ASN A 28 -4.55 7.87 2.22
C ASN A 28 -4.20 7.01 3.43
N SER A 29 -2.96 7.04 3.87
CA SER A 29 -2.48 6.29 5.03
C SER A 29 -1.62 7.17 5.95
N ARG A 30 -1.14 6.60 7.05
CA ARG A 30 -0.16 7.28 7.92
C ARG A 30 1.18 7.57 7.22
N LEU A 31 1.45 6.93 6.10
CA LEU A 31 2.65 7.12 5.29
C LEU A 31 2.52 8.34 4.35
N GLY A 32 1.31 8.80 4.09
CA GLY A 32 1.01 9.92 3.20
C GLY A 32 -0.23 9.68 2.34
N GLU A 33 -0.44 10.60 1.42
CA GLU A 33 -1.47 10.52 0.39
C GLU A 33 -0.82 10.21 -0.97
N PHE A 34 -1.26 9.15 -1.61
CA PHE A 34 -0.71 8.66 -2.87
C PHE A 34 -1.81 8.56 -3.92
N PRO A 35 -1.71 9.27 -5.05
CA PRO A 35 -2.75 9.23 -6.08
C PRO A 35 -2.80 7.87 -6.78
N ILE A 36 -4.02 7.37 -7.01
CA ILE A 36 -4.27 6.20 -7.84
C ILE A 36 -4.34 6.66 -9.29
N VAL A 37 -3.35 6.26 -10.08
CA VAL A 37 -3.21 6.71 -11.49
C VAL A 37 -3.89 5.78 -12.48
N LYS A 38 -4.04 4.48 -12.13
CA LYS A 38 -4.73 3.51 -12.96
C LYS A 38 -5.49 2.51 -12.11
N LYS A 39 -6.72 2.24 -12.50
CA LYS A 39 -7.60 1.23 -11.92
C LYS A 39 -8.52 0.69 -13.00
N ALA A 40 -8.91 -0.57 -12.90
CA ALA A 40 -9.82 -1.22 -13.84
C ALA A 40 -10.98 -1.86 -13.07
N PRO A 41 -12.18 -1.94 -13.68
CA PRO A 41 -13.26 -2.77 -13.15
C PRO A 41 -12.81 -4.23 -13.07
N PHE A 42 -13.25 -4.93 -12.04
CA PHE A 42 -12.90 -6.32 -11.82
C PHE A 42 -14.13 -7.12 -11.36
N VAL A 43 -13.99 -8.44 -11.27
CA VAL A 43 -15.09 -9.33 -10.89
C VAL A 43 -14.81 -9.89 -9.50
N LEU A 44 -15.81 -9.75 -8.61
CA LEU A 44 -15.86 -10.45 -7.34
C LEU A 44 -16.83 -11.62 -7.42
N ASN A 45 -16.36 -12.78 -7.01
CA ASN A 45 -17.14 -14.00 -6.89
C ASN A 45 -17.50 -14.21 -5.43
N PHE A 46 -18.78 -14.40 -5.17
CA PHE A 46 -19.34 -14.64 -3.85
C PHE A 46 -19.91 -16.05 -3.81
N ALA A 47 -19.57 -16.81 -2.79
CA ALA A 47 -20.13 -18.14 -2.56
C ALA A 47 -20.56 -18.28 -1.11
N ASN A 48 -21.83 -18.65 -0.88
CA ASN A 48 -22.36 -18.92 0.44
C ASN A 48 -22.40 -20.44 0.66
N GLU A 49 -21.66 -20.93 1.64
CA GLU A 49 -21.66 -22.36 2.04
C GLU A 49 -22.52 -22.56 3.29
N GLU A 50 -23.56 -23.38 3.14
CA GLU A 50 -24.46 -23.84 4.22
C GLU A 50 -25.03 -22.70 5.10
N ASN A 51 -25.13 -21.46 4.62
CA ASN A 51 -25.47 -20.27 5.39
C ASN A 51 -24.54 -20.02 6.61
N LYS A 52 -23.36 -20.61 6.61
CA LYS A 52 -22.37 -20.45 7.69
C LYS A 52 -21.16 -19.66 7.26
N ARG A 53 -20.74 -19.77 6.00
CA ARG A 53 -19.55 -19.14 5.49
C ARG A 53 -19.82 -18.41 4.18
N LEU A 54 -19.30 -17.21 4.07
CA LEU A 54 -19.30 -16.45 2.83
C LEU A 54 -17.87 -16.31 2.32
N PHE A 55 -17.61 -16.82 1.14
CA PHE A 55 -16.33 -16.63 0.44
C PHE A 55 -16.45 -15.47 -0.53
N ILE A 56 -15.42 -14.62 -0.54
CA ILE A 56 -15.29 -13.49 -1.45
C ILE A 56 -13.95 -13.64 -2.18
N ARG A 57 -13.99 -13.89 -3.48
CA ARG A 57 -12.80 -14.13 -4.30
C ARG A 57 -12.78 -13.24 -5.52
N GLY A 58 -11.59 -12.75 -5.87
CA GLY A 58 -11.40 -11.95 -7.06
C GLY A 58 -9.95 -11.49 -7.22
N GLU A 59 -9.70 -10.82 -8.34
CA GLU A 59 -8.41 -10.25 -8.65
C GLU A 59 -8.60 -8.81 -9.12
N ALA A 60 -7.80 -7.90 -8.60
CA ALA A 60 -7.84 -6.49 -8.96
C ALA A 60 -6.44 -5.97 -9.26
N GLU A 61 -6.35 -5.01 -10.17
CA GLU A 61 -5.11 -4.32 -10.51
C GLU A 61 -5.28 -2.82 -10.25
N VAL A 62 -4.33 -2.27 -9.50
CA VAL A 62 -4.29 -0.84 -9.17
C VAL A 62 -2.88 -0.33 -9.35
N THR A 63 -2.72 0.84 -9.99
CA THR A 63 -1.43 1.52 -10.08
C THR A 63 -1.47 2.79 -9.25
N ILE A 64 -0.50 2.94 -8.36
CA ILE A 64 -0.37 4.07 -7.44
C ILE A 64 0.94 4.80 -7.73
N ALA A 65 0.88 6.13 -7.83
CA ALA A 65 2.08 6.95 -7.94
C ALA A 65 2.69 7.14 -6.54
N ILE A 66 3.88 6.58 -6.33
CA ILE A 66 4.58 6.59 -5.06
C ILE A 66 5.94 7.28 -5.27
N PRO A 67 6.35 8.25 -4.44
CA PRO A 67 7.65 8.87 -4.57
C PRO A 67 8.76 7.86 -4.25
N CYS A 68 9.82 7.90 -5.05
CA CYS A 68 11.03 7.11 -4.80
C CYS A 68 11.66 7.48 -3.44
N ASP A 69 11.97 6.50 -2.61
CA ASP A 69 12.52 6.69 -1.26
C ASP A 69 13.89 7.38 -1.24
N ARG A 70 14.57 7.48 -2.39
CA ARG A 70 15.89 8.10 -2.49
C ARG A 70 15.89 9.46 -3.16
N CYS A 71 15.11 9.63 -4.25
CA CYS A 71 15.20 10.85 -5.07
C CYS A 71 13.87 11.60 -5.18
N LEU A 72 12.79 11.10 -4.55
CA LEU A 72 11.45 11.66 -4.53
C LEU A 72 10.78 11.79 -5.90
N THR A 73 11.36 11.21 -6.96
CA THR A 73 10.71 11.13 -8.27
C THR A 73 9.53 10.17 -8.18
N GLU A 74 8.39 10.52 -8.71
CA GLU A 74 7.21 9.67 -8.76
C GLU A 74 7.47 8.40 -9.56
N VAL A 75 6.99 7.28 -9.06
CA VAL A 75 7.10 5.95 -9.64
C VAL A 75 5.71 5.32 -9.64
N ASP A 76 5.24 4.94 -10.80
CA ASP A 76 4.00 4.20 -10.95
C ASP A 76 4.22 2.75 -10.49
N LYS A 77 3.68 2.42 -9.32
CA LYS A 77 3.78 1.08 -8.75
C LYS A 77 2.48 0.31 -8.98
N GLU A 78 2.61 -0.82 -9.65
CA GLU A 78 1.49 -1.73 -9.89
C GLU A 78 1.31 -2.66 -8.68
N PHE A 79 0.05 -2.81 -8.26
CA PHE A 79 -0.42 -3.72 -7.23
C PHE A 79 -1.34 -4.75 -7.87
N HIS A 80 -0.95 -6.02 -7.82
CA HIS A 80 -1.78 -7.16 -8.18
C HIS A 80 -2.40 -7.71 -6.90
N ILE A 81 -3.68 -7.47 -6.72
CA ILE A 81 -4.41 -7.77 -5.50
C ILE A 81 -5.19 -9.07 -5.72
N GLN A 82 -4.85 -10.11 -4.95
CA GLN A 82 -5.62 -11.35 -4.90
C GLN A 82 -6.52 -11.31 -3.66
N ILE A 83 -7.81 -11.32 -3.88
CA ILE A 83 -8.83 -11.30 -2.83
C ILE A 83 -9.28 -12.73 -2.59
N ASP A 84 -9.06 -13.23 -1.38
CA ASP A 84 -9.57 -14.52 -0.90
C ASP A 84 -9.95 -14.34 0.58
N LYS A 85 -11.22 -14.00 0.81
CA LYS A 85 -11.76 -13.76 2.15
C LYS A 85 -12.83 -14.78 2.47
N GLU A 86 -12.77 -15.28 3.70
CA GLU A 86 -13.77 -16.15 4.30
C GLU A 86 -14.40 -15.42 5.50
N LEU A 87 -15.71 -15.30 5.52
CA LEU A 87 -16.49 -14.66 6.59
C LEU A 87 -17.38 -15.70 7.26
N ASP A 88 -17.30 -15.81 8.58
CA ASP A 88 -18.21 -16.61 9.38
C ASP A 88 -19.53 -15.84 9.58
N LEU A 89 -20.61 -16.38 9.03
CA LEU A 89 -21.94 -15.79 9.13
C LEU A 89 -22.63 -16.07 10.46
N THR A 90 -22.10 -17.03 11.25
CA THR A 90 -22.68 -17.45 12.54
C THR A 90 -22.19 -16.59 13.72
N ASN A 91 -21.00 -16.02 13.62
CA ASN A 91 -20.30 -15.36 14.74
C ASN A 91 -19.94 -13.88 14.44
N ARG A 92 -20.79 -13.18 13.70
CA ARG A 92 -20.60 -11.80 13.21
C ARG A 92 -20.21 -10.77 14.27
N GLU A 93 -20.53 -10.99 15.55
CA GLU A 93 -20.22 -10.02 16.60
C GLU A 93 -18.77 -10.14 17.11
N GLU A 94 -18.17 -11.32 17.01
CA GLU A 94 -16.76 -11.52 17.38
C GLU A 94 -15.82 -11.04 16.27
N GLU A 95 -16.17 -11.25 15.01
CA GLU A 95 -15.39 -10.75 13.87
C GLU A 95 -15.33 -9.22 13.79
N LYS A 96 -16.40 -8.51 14.17
CA LYS A 96 -16.42 -7.04 14.26
C LYS A 96 -15.43 -6.47 15.29
N ARG A 97 -14.94 -7.29 16.23
CA ARG A 97 -13.96 -6.88 17.24
C ARG A 97 -12.51 -6.98 16.77
N MET A 98 -12.27 -7.64 15.64
CA MET A 98 -10.90 -7.96 15.18
C MET A 98 -10.37 -7.05 14.07
N ASP A 99 -11.00 -5.94 13.72
CA ASP A 99 -10.63 -5.02 12.61
C ASP A 99 -10.44 -5.71 11.24
N GLU A 100 -10.51 -7.05 11.20
CA GLU A 100 -10.28 -7.85 9.99
C GLU A 100 -11.41 -7.76 8.97
N THR A 101 -12.59 -7.27 9.40
CA THR A 101 -13.80 -7.17 8.58
C THR A 101 -14.33 -5.75 8.45
N ASP A 102 -13.49 -4.72 8.60
CA ASP A 102 -13.90 -3.31 8.49
C ASP A 102 -14.51 -2.96 7.12
N TYR A 103 -14.26 -3.79 6.09
CA TYR A 103 -14.88 -3.68 4.78
C TYR A 103 -16.35 -4.15 4.74
N MET A 104 -16.89 -4.76 5.82
CA MET A 104 -18.29 -5.16 5.90
C MET A 104 -19.13 -4.14 6.68
N ILE A 105 -20.15 -3.59 6.03
CA ILE A 105 -21.12 -2.67 6.64
C ILE A 105 -22.46 -3.39 6.77
N GLY A 106 -22.67 -4.09 7.88
CA GLY A 106 -23.85 -4.95 8.05
C GLY A 106 -23.83 -6.14 7.07
N THR A 107 -24.74 -6.17 6.11
CA THR A 107 -24.83 -7.18 5.03
C THR A 107 -24.22 -6.68 3.72
N ASN A 108 -23.58 -5.52 3.71
CA ASN A 108 -23.04 -4.89 2.52
C ASN A 108 -21.53 -4.93 2.55
N LEU A 109 -20.92 -5.13 1.39
CA LEU A 109 -19.46 -5.04 1.20
C LEU A 109 -19.09 -3.65 0.70
N ASP A 110 -18.19 -2.99 1.39
CA ASP A 110 -17.50 -1.79 0.89
C ASP A 110 -16.24 -2.20 0.11
N VAL A 111 -16.32 -2.13 -1.22
CA VAL A 111 -15.24 -2.53 -2.13
C VAL A 111 -14.01 -1.66 -1.93
N ASP A 112 -14.18 -0.36 -1.68
CA ASP A 112 -13.07 0.56 -1.52
C ASP A 112 -12.27 0.28 -0.24
N LYS A 113 -12.98 -0.03 0.86
CA LYS A 113 -12.32 -0.46 2.10
C LYS A 113 -11.61 -1.81 1.95
N LEU A 114 -12.21 -2.75 1.25
CA LEU A 114 -11.59 -4.05 0.96
C LEU A 114 -10.27 -3.84 0.21
N ILE A 115 -10.30 -3.11 -0.90
CA ILE A 115 -9.12 -2.82 -1.72
C ILE A 115 -8.08 -2.00 -0.93
N PHE A 116 -8.51 -1.04 -0.12
CA PHE A 116 -7.62 -0.27 0.75
C PHE A 116 -6.84 -1.18 1.71
N GLY A 117 -7.53 -2.13 2.36
CA GLY A 117 -6.90 -3.11 3.25
C GLY A 117 -5.86 -3.97 2.53
N GLU A 118 -6.19 -4.47 1.33
CA GLU A 118 -5.28 -5.30 0.54
C GLU A 118 -4.04 -4.52 0.04
N ILE A 119 -4.22 -3.26 -0.36
CA ILE A 119 -3.09 -2.37 -0.70
C ILE A 119 -2.20 -2.18 0.53
N LEU A 120 -2.79 -1.95 1.71
CA LEU A 120 -2.03 -1.73 2.94
C LEU A 120 -1.18 -2.95 3.32
N VAL A 121 -1.72 -4.15 3.20
CA VAL A 121 -1.01 -5.41 3.47
C VAL A 121 0.11 -5.67 2.45
N SER A 122 -0.13 -5.35 1.18
CA SER A 122 0.83 -5.54 0.08
C SER A 122 1.78 -4.35 -0.12
N TRP A 123 1.74 -3.35 0.79
CA TRP A 123 2.56 -2.15 0.64
C TRP A 123 4.06 -2.48 0.62
N PRO A 124 4.81 -2.02 -0.40
CA PRO A 124 6.22 -2.34 -0.53
C PRO A 124 7.06 -1.68 0.56
N MET A 125 8.01 -2.40 1.11
CA MET A 125 8.95 -1.84 2.10
C MET A 125 9.86 -0.76 1.51
N LYS A 126 10.02 -0.73 0.18
CA LYS A 126 10.89 0.21 -0.51
C LYS A 126 10.44 0.43 -1.95
N VAL A 127 10.34 1.70 -2.34
CA VAL A 127 10.05 2.11 -3.71
C VAL A 127 11.26 2.85 -4.29
N LEU A 128 11.79 2.37 -5.41
CA LEU A 128 12.90 2.99 -6.11
C LEU A 128 12.53 3.24 -7.56
N CYS A 129 12.91 4.41 -8.10
CA CYS A 129 12.75 4.70 -9.53
C CYS A 129 13.65 3.82 -10.42
N LYS A 130 14.79 3.37 -9.87
CA LYS A 130 15.73 2.41 -10.46
C LYS A 130 16.62 1.83 -9.36
N GLU A 131 17.18 0.65 -9.57
CA GLU A 131 18.00 -0.05 -8.57
C GLU A 131 19.22 0.74 -8.12
N ASP A 132 19.90 1.40 -9.08
CA ASP A 132 21.09 2.23 -8.88
C ASP A 132 20.77 3.70 -8.58
N CYS A 133 19.58 4.02 -8.10
CA CYS A 133 19.17 5.38 -7.78
C CYS A 133 20.16 6.06 -6.84
N LYS A 134 20.76 7.17 -7.28
CA LYS A 134 21.75 7.95 -6.53
C LYS A 134 21.12 8.84 -5.45
N GLY A 135 19.80 9.03 -5.48
CA GLY A 135 19.09 9.86 -4.52
C GLY A 135 19.22 11.35 -4.76
N ILE A 136 18.98 12.12 -3.70
CA ILE A 136 19.13 13.58 -3.66
C ILE A 136 20.40 13.97 -2.92
N CYS A 137 20.98 15.12 -3.28
CA CYS A 137 22.06 15.70 -2.52
C CYS A 137 21.54 16.19 -1.16
N LYS A 138 22.17 15.75 -0.07
CA LYS A 138 21.80 16.15 1.31
C LYS A 138 21.97 17.64 1.62
N ARG A 139 22.75 18.37 0.83
CA ARG A 139 23.01 19.80 1.02
C ARG A 139 22.07 20.68 0.20
N CYS A 140 21.96 20.43 -1.10
CA CYS A 140 21.23 21.31 -2.01
C CYS A 140 19.92 20.71 -2.54
N GLY A 141 19.58 19.46 -2.20
CA GLY A 141 18.37 18.79 -2.66
C GLY A 141 18.38 18.38 -4.14
N ALA A 142 19.46 18.64 -4.89
CA ALA A 142 19.51 18.28 -6.30
C ALA A 142 19.39 16.76 -6.51
N ASN A 143 18.59 16.33 -7.49
CA ASN A 143 18.47 14.92 -7.87
C ASN A 143 19.74 14.45 -8.58
N LEU A 144 20.51 13.60 -7.90
CA LEU A 144 21.81 13.10 -8.39
C LEU A 144 21.70 12.10 -9.55
N ASN A 145 20.49 11.70 -9.92
CA ASN A 145 20.27 10.90 -11.12
C ASN A 145 20.24 11.77 -12.39
N VAL A 146 19.94 13.06 -12.25
CA VAL A 146 19.75 14.01 -13.36
C VAL A 146 20.89 15.01 -13.42
N THR A 147 21.38 15.48 -12.26
CA THR A 147 22.35 16.58 -12.19
C THR A 147 23.49 16.24 -11.23
N GLU A 148 24.71 16.51 -11.63
CA GLU A 148 25.86 16.48 -10.73
C GLU A 148 25.91 17.79 -9.93
N CYS A 149 25.89 17.71 -8.60
CA CYS A 149 26.07 18.87 -7.76
C CYS A 149 27.55 19.05 -7.37
N GLN A 150 27.98 20.31 -7.23
CA GLN A 150 29.36 20.65 -6.80
C GLN A 150 29.49 20.72 -5.27
N CYS A 151 28.50 20.27 -4.50
CA CYS A 151 28.57 20.24 -3.05
C CYS A 151 29.66 19.27 -2.57
N GLN A 152 30.43 19.66 -1.57
CA GLN A 152 31.35 18.74 -0.90
C GLN A 152 30.58 17.57 -0.29
N LYS A 153 30.94 16.35 -0.71
CA LYS A 153 30.22 15.12 -0.33
C LYS A 153 30.46 14.67 1.10
N THR A 154 31.57 15.15 1.70
CA THR A 154 32.00 14.78 3.06
C THR A 154 32.22 16.04 3.89
N GLU A 155 31.28 16.36 4.75
CA GLU A 155 31.58 17.12 5.96
C GLU A 155 31.71 16.12 7.10
N PRO A 156 32.79 16.16 7.84
CA PRO A 156 32.89 15.38 9.07
C PRO A 156 31.80 15.84 10.03
N ASP A 157 31.14 14.87 10.69
CA ASP A 157 30.15 15.17 11.72
C ASP A 157 30.81 16.12 12.75
N PRO A 158 30.22 17.28 13.08
CA PRO A 158 30.77 18.22 14.07
C PRO A 158 31.05 17.55 15.42
N ARG A 159 30.32 16.48 15.76
CA ARG A 159 30.55 15.68 16.97
C ARG A 159 31.88 14.91 16.93
N MET A 160 32.35 14.60 15.73
CA MET A 160 33.63 13.88 15.49
C MET A 160 34.82 14.83 15.31
N ALA A 161 34.62 16.16 15.31
CA ALA A 161 35.67 17.13 15.11
C ALA A 161 36.80 16.99 16.18
N ALA A 162 36.42 16.79 17.44
CA ALA A 162 37.39 16.59 18.53
C ALA A 162 38.25 15.32 18.35
N ILE A 163 37.67 14.25 17.80
CA ILE A 163 38.39 12.99 17.50
C ILE A 163 39.31 13.19 16.31
N GLN A 164 38.90 13.96 15.32
CA GLN A 164 39.66 14.26 14.13
C GLN A 164 40.87 15.13 14.45
N ASP A 165 40.73 16.10 15.36
CA ASP A 165 41.82 16.93 15.87
C ASP A 165 42.90 16.11 16.62
N ILE A 166 42.45 15.14 17.42
CA ILE A 166 43.33 14.21 18.11
C ILE A 166 44.10 13.35 17.09
N PHE A 167 43.40 12.81 16.09
CA PHE A 167 43.98 11.95 15.06
C PHE A 167 45.01 12.70 14.19
N ASN A 168 44.74 13.96 13.86
CA ASN A 168 45.67 14.81 13.11
C ASN A 168 46.92 15.11 13.91
N LYS A 169 46.81 15.35 15.22
CA LYS A 169 47.97 15.54 16.10
C LYS A 169 48.89 14.31 16.21
N PHE A 170 48.33 13.10 16.08
CA PHE A 170 49.12 11.85 16.06
C PHE A 170 49.80 11.57 14.72
N LYS A 171 49.36 12.21 13.62
CA LYS A 171 50.00 12.07 12.31
C LYS A 171 51.16 13.00 12.07
N GLU A 172 51.35 14.02 12.91
CA GLU A 172 52.41 15.00 12.81
C GLU A 172 53.66 14.64 13.68
N VAL A 173 53.64 13.44 14.28
CA VAL A 173 54.78 12.82 14.98
C VAL A 173 55.28 11.64 14.15
#